data_d11ea16c0bbde2e2d5f49b773ebb6843
#
_entry.id   d11ea16c0bbde2e2d5f49b773ebb6843
#
_cell.length_a   1.000
_cell.length_b   1.000
_cell.length_c   1.000
_cell.angle_alpha   90.00
_cell.angle_beta   90.00
_cell.angle_gamma   90.00
#
_symmetry.space_group_name_H-M   'P 1'
#
loop_
_entity.id
_entity.type
_entity.pdbx_description
1 polymer ?
#
loop_
_entity_poly.entity_id
_entity_poly.type
_entity_poly.pdbx_seq_one_letter_code
_entity_poly.pdbx_strand_id
1 'polypeptide(L)'
;MSFRASASKAVDALFAKFGQAAHLVFRDNTEADAVVIHRFPDRVVDVMDARVHTGTDLFELRLAELDPAKMIYQIIIDGKTYVTQGEPVRDQHGLVLKVEAYAS
;
A
#
# COMPACT_ATOMS: atom_id res chain seq x y z
N MET A 1 -25.66 8.45 -11.27
CA MET A 1 -24.72 7.78 -10.65
C MET A 1 -23.40 8.20 -11.04
N SER A 2 -22.59 8.35 -10.18
CA SER A 2 -21.34 8.88 -10.47
C SER A 2 -20.36 7.81 -10.83
N PHE A 3 -19.50 8.12 -11.75
CA PHE A 3 -18.42 7.26 -12.13
C PHE A 3 -17.57 6.95 -10.93
N ARG A 4 -17.36 7.93 -10.05
CA ARG A 4 -16.57 7.73 -8.88
C ARG A 4 -17.21 6.73 -7.93
N ALA A 5 -18.53 6.72 -7.82
CA ALA A 5 -19.20 5.76 -6.96
C ALA A 5 -19.01 4.34 -7.49
N SER A 6 -19.04 4.16 -8.80
CA SER A 6 -18.80 2.85 -9.39
C SER A 6 -17.37 2.42 -9.19
N ALA A 7 -16.42 3.35 -9.33
CA ALA A 7 -15.02 3.03 -9.12
C ALA A 7 -14.76 2.68 -7.65
N SER A 8 -15.43 3.34 -6.73
CA SER A 8 -15.26 3.06 -5.32
C SER A 8 -15.74 1.65 -4.98
N LYS A 9 -16.85 1.21 -5.58
CA LYS A 9 -17.33 -0.12 -5.36
C LYS A 9 -16.37 -1.16 -5.91
N ALA A 10 -15.77 -0.91 -7.04
CA ALA A 10 -14.80 -1.82 -7.63
C ALA A 10 -13.57 -1.93 -6.76
N VAL A 11 -13.12 -0.83 -6.20
CA VAL A 11 -11.98 -0.82 -5.32
C VAL A 11 -12.29 -1.63 -4.06
N ASP A 12 -13.46 -1.43 -3.48
CA ASP A 12 -13.82 -2.15 -2.27
C ASP A 12 -13.88 -3.66 -2.55
N ALA A 13 -14.37 -4.06 -3.71
CA ALA A 13 -14.43 -5.46 -4.08
C ALA A 13 -13.03 -6.05 -4.20
N LEU A 14 -12.10 -5.29 -4.77
CA LEU A 14 -10.74 -5.77 -4.89
C LEU A 14 -10.11 -5.97 -3.52
N PHE A 15 -10.31 -5.03 -2.62
CA PHE A 15 -9.73 -5.14 -1.29
C PHE A 15 -10.39 -6.27 -0.49
N ALA A 16 -11.67 -6.53 -0.73
CA ALA A 16 -12.33 -7.65 -0.07
C ALA A 16 -11.75 -8.97 -0.53
N LYS A 17 -11.33 -9.04 -1.79
CA LYS A 17 -10.83 -10.29 -2.33
C LYS A 17 -9.34 -10.50 -2.11
N PHE A 18 -8.55 -9.45 -2.27
CA PHE A 18 -7.10 -9.58 -2.25
C PHE A 18 -6.43 -8.91 -1.06
N GLY A 19 -7.18 -8.22 -0.25
CA GLY A 19 -6.59 -7.49 0.86
C GLY A 19 -6.28 -8.37 2.03
N GLN A 20 -5.39 -7.88 2.88
CA GLN A 20 -5.10 -8.56 4.11
C GLN A 20 -4.94 -7.53 5.22
N ALA A 21 -5.19 -7.96 6.43
CA ALA A 21 -5.15 -7.06 7.57
C ALA A 21 -3.72 -6.60 7.81
N ALA A 22 -3.56 -5.35 8.11
CA ALA A 22 -2.27 -4.77 8.39
C ALA A 22 -2.39 -3.79 9.53
N HIS A 23 -1.28 -3.57 10.22
CA HIS A 23 -1.22 -2.58 11.27
C HIS A 23 -0.31 -1.48 10.75
N LEU A 24 -0.78 -0.25 10.83
CA LEU A 24 -0.04 0.88 10.31
C LEU A 24 0.51 1.71 11.46
N VAL A 25 1.74 2.16 11.32
CA VAL A 25 2.34 3.09 12.26
C VAL A 25 2.62 4.36 11.48
N PHE A 26 2.14 5.47 11.95
CA PHE A 26 2.30 6.74 11.26
C PHE A 26 3.51 7.49 11.81
N ARG A 27 3.95 8.50 11.08
CA ARG A 27 5.13 9.23 11.50
C ARG A 27 4.95 10.01 12.78
N ASP A 28 3.70 10.26 13.16
CA ASP A 28 3.44 10.94 14.43
C ASP A 28 3.31 9.94 15.58
N ASN A 29 3.67 8.67 15.33
CA ASN A 29 3.62 7.59 16.31
C ASN A 29 2.23 7.11 16.66
N THR A 30 1.21 7.55 15.95
CA THR A 30 -0.12 6.96 16.13
C THR A 30 -0.21 5.71 15.28
N GLU A 31 -1.19 4.88 15.54
CA GLU A 31 -1.34 3.58 14.91
C GLU A 31 -2.78 3.35 14.51
N ALA A 32 -2.98 2.52 13.53
CA ALA A 32 -4.31 2.16 13.08
C ALA A 32 -4.27 0.84 12.34
N ASP A 33 -5.39 0.18 12.25
CA ASP A 33 -5.48 -1.06 11.46
C ASP A 33 -6.12 -0.71 10.13
N ALA A 34 -5.72 -1.42 9.10
CA ALA A 34 -6.28 -1.20 7.76
C ALA A 34 -6.15 -2.46 6.96
N VAL A 35 -6.80 -2.49 5.80
CA VAL A 35 -6.67 -3.61 4.88
C VAL A 35 -5.79 -3.13 3.74
N VAL A 36 -4.77 -3.90 3.41
CA VAL A 36 -3.85 -3.52 2.33
C VAL A 36 -3.78 -4.64 1.30
N ILE A 37 -3.44 -4.30 0.08
CA ILE A 37 -3.11 -5.29 -0.93
C ILE A 37 -1.61 -5.22 -1.10
N HIS A 38 -0.93 -6.33 -0.84
CA HIS A 38 0.52 -6.41 -0.91
C HIS A 38 0.89 -6.96 -2.28
N ARG A 39 1.57 -6.19 -3.09
CA ARG A 39 1.97 -6.63 -4.41
C ARG A 39 3.47 -6.76 -4.46
N PHE A 40 3.92 -7.82 -5.09
CA PHE A 40 5.33 -8.01 -5.29
C PHE A 40 5.65 -7.49 -6.66
N PRO A 41 6.53 -6.55 -6.78
CA PRO A 41 6.87 -5.99 -8.07
C PRO A 41 7.41 -7.12 -8.85
N ASP A 42 7.26 -7.05 -10.11
CA ASP A 42 7.69 -7.98 -10.88
C ASP A 42 9.03 -8.11 -10.89
N ARG A 43 9.56 -9.01 -10.52
CA ARG A 43 10.84 -9.06 -10.45
C ARG A 43 11.45 -9.63 -11.50
N VAL A 44 11.12 -9.75 -12.33
CA VAL A 44 11.66 -10.28 -13.34
C VAL A 44 12.81 -9.90 -13.58
N VAL A 45 13.34 -9.52 -13.22
CA VAL A 45 14.37 -9.19 -13.29
C VAL A 45 15.24 -9.51 -14.15
N ASP A 46 15.77 -9.16 -14.61
CA ASP A 46 16.56 -9.23 -15.40
C ASP A 46 17.71 -9.56 -14.95
N VAL A 47 18.07 -10.45 -15.01
CA VAL A 47 19.18 -10.86 -14.63
C VAL A 47 20.24 -10.11 -14.80
N MET A 48 20.48 -9.59 -15.74
CA MET A 48 21.58 -8.98 -15.94
C MET A 48 21.72 -7.97 -15.09
N ASP A 49 20.94 -7.41 -14.61
CA ASP A 49 21.06 -6.37 -13.92
C ASP A 49 20.96 -6.59 -12.72
N ALA A 50 21.02 -7.39 -12.38
CA ALA A 50 21.07 -7.59 -11.14
C ALA A 50 20.84 -6.58 -10.27
N ARG A 51 20.73 -5.79 -10.44
CA ARG A 51 20.62 -4.91 -9.61
C ARG A 51 19.52 -4.80 -9.03
N VAL A 52 19.13 -5.17 -9.06
CA VAL A 52 18.27 -5.03 -8.63
C VAL A 52 17.70 -4.93 -7.64
N HIS A 53 17.42 -4.94 -7.16
CA HIS A 53 16.95 -4.78 -6.26
C HIS A 53 16.22 -4.77 -5.66
N THR A 54 15.85 -4.76 -5.41
CA THR A 54 15.39 -4.65 -4.97
C THR A 54 14.71 -4.97 -3.96
N GLY A 55 14.34 -5.35 -3.28
CA GLY A 55 13.67 -5.60 -2.14
C GLY A 55 12.53 -4.71 -1.79
N THR A 56 12.02 -3.99 -2.72
CA THR A 56 10.93 -3.09 -2.46
C THR A 56 9.63 -3.74 -2.84
N ASP A 57 8.66 -3.68 -1.95
CA ASP A 57 7.33 -4.19 -2.22
C ASP A 57 6.38 -3.03 -2.39
N LEU A 58 5.26 -3.26 -3.05
CA LEU A 58 4.26 -2.24 -3.24
C LEU A 58 3.03 -2.58 -2.44
N PHE A 59 2.51 -1.60 -1.71
CA PHE A 59 1.30 -1.79 -0.94
C PHE A 59 0.25 -0.82 -1.44
N GLU A 60 -0.98 -1.30 -1.54
CA GLU A 60 -2.10 -0.45 -1.92
C GLU A 60 -3.05 -0.36 -0.74
N LEU A 61 -3.50 0.86 -0.46
CA LEU A 61 -4.42 1.10 0.65
C LEU A 61 -5.56 1.95 0.15
N ARG A 62 -6.73 1.80 0.75
CA ARG A 62 -7.86 2.64 0.37
C ARG A 62 -7.76 3.95 1.10
N LEU A 63 -7.84 5.04 0.38
CA LEU A 63 -7.75 6.37 0.99
C LEU A 63 -8.88 6.62 1.98
N ALA A 64 -10.01 5.98 1.79
CA ALA A 64 -11.13 6.13 2.71
C ALA A 64 -10.82 5.64 4.13
N GLU A 65 -9.83 4.77 4.26
CA GLU A 65 -9.46 4.26 5.59
C GLU A 65 -8.32 5.05 6.21
N LEU A 66 -7.83 6.06 5.55
CA LEU A 66 -6.66 6.78 6.01
C LEU A 66 -6.98 8.20 6.38
N ASP A 67 -6.25 8.73 7.35
CA ASP A 67 -6.33 10.13 7.68
C ASP A 67 -5.38 10.86 6.72
N PRO A 68 -5.88 11.73 5.87
CA PRO A 68 -5.01 12.37 4.88
C PRO A 68 -3.92 13.25 5.48
N ALA A 69 -4.04 13.59 6.75
CA ALA A 69 -3.03 14.39 7.39
C ALA A 69 -1.87 13.58 7.93
N LYS A 70 -1.98 12.26 7.90
CA LYS A 70 -0.95 11.41 8.50
C LYS A 70 -0.16 10.67 7.44
N MET A 71 1.12 10.51 7.68
CA MET A 71 1.98 9.80 6.75
C MET A 71 2.36 8.46 7.34
N ILE A 72 2.26 7.42 6.55
CA ILE A 72 2.56 6.07 7.00
C ILE A 72 4.05 5.90 7.09
N TYR A 73 4.52 5.39 8.22
CA TYR A 73 5.92 5.10 8.42
C TYR A 73 6.20 3.61 8.30
N GLN A 74 5.36 2.76 8.89
CA GLN A 74 5.56 1.33 8.85
C GLN A 74 4.26 0.61 8.55
N ILE A 75 4.36 -0.53 7.87
CA ILE A 75 3.24 -1.40 7.60
C ILE A 75 3.62 -2.77 8.16
N ILE A 76 2.81 -3.31 9.05
CA ILE A 76 3.11 -4.58 9.71
C ILE A 76 2.06 -5.60 9.31
N ILE A 77 2.50 -6.71 8.74
CA ILE A 77 1.62 -7.77 8.30
C ILE A 77 2.17 -9.08 8.81
N ASP A 78 1.36 -9.82 9.55
CA ASP A 78 1.76 -11.13 10.09
C ASP A 78 3.09 -11.04 10.84
N GLY A 79 3.25 -9.99 11.60
CA GLY A 79 4.45 -9.83 12.40
C GLY A 79 5.66 -9.33 11.63
N LYS A 80 5.52 -9.13 10.34
CA LYS A 80 6.65 -8.66 9.54
C LYS A 80 6.50 -7.17 9.29
N THR A 81 7.54 -6.42 9.55
CA THR A 81 7.50 -4.97 9.44
C THR A 81 8.13 -4.51 8.14
N TYR A 82 7.43 -3.59 7.47
CA TYR A 82 7.93 -2.97 6.26
C TYR A 82 8.03 -1.48 6.52
N VAL A 83 9.12 -0.86 6.07
CA VAL A 83 9.34 0.57 6.25
C VAL A 83 9.11 1.26 4.92
N THR A 84 8.28 2.29 4.93
CA THR A 84 7.91 2.98 3.69
C THR A 84 9.08 3.80 3.17
N GLN A 85 9.14 3.96 1.86
CA GLN A 85 10.16 4.80 1.24
C GLN A 85 9.54 5.55 0.07
N GLY A 86 10.10 6.68 -0.23
CA GLY A 86 9.61 7.49 -1.34
C GLY A 86 8.31 8.15 -1.00
N GLU A 87 7.72 8.77 -1.98
CA GLU A 87 6.46 9.41 -1.79
C GLU A 87 5.32 8.53 -2.24
N PRO A 88 4.27 8.43 -1.45
CA PRO A 88 3.11 7.66 -1.88
C PRO A 88 2.45 8.29 -3.10
N VAL A 89 1.86 7.46 -3.93
CA VAL A 89 1.22 7.92 -5.15
C VAL A 89 -0.25 7.59 -5.11
N ARG A 90 -1.10 8.55 -5.43
CA ARG A 90 -2.53 8.31 -5.50
C ARG A 90 -2.89 7.86 -6.89
N ASP A 91 -3.90 7.00 -7.01
CA ASP A 91 -4.38 6.62 -8.32
C ASP A 91 -5.15 7.79 -8.92
N GLN A 92 -5.51 7.66 -10.18
CA GLN A 92 -6.14 8.79 -10.85
C GLN A 92 -7.52 9.12 -10.32
N HIS A 93 -8.18 8.23 -9.63
CA HIS A 93 -9.50 8.51 -9.08
C HIS A 93 -9.41 8.96 -7.62
N GLY A 94 -8.23 8.97 -7.03
CA GLY A 94 -8.08 9.38 -5.64
C GLY A 94 -8.68 8.41 -4.65
N LEU A 95 -8.77 7.12 -5.00
CA LEU A 95 -9.37 6.13 -4.13
C LEU A 95 -8.33 5.23 -3.47
N VAL A 96 -7.17 5.08 -4.10
CA VAL A 96 -6.15 4.15 -3.65
C VAL A 96 -4.82 4.89 -3.51
N LEU A 97 -4.12 4.60 -2.44
CA LEU A 97 -2.78 5.12 -2.21
C LEU A 97 -1.81 3.98 -2.43
N LYS A 98 -0.78 4.20 -3.23
CA LYS A 98 0.25 3.21 -3.49
C LYS A 98 1.50 3.62 -2.76
N VAL A 99 2.04 2.70 -1.96
CA VAL A 99 3.16 2.98 -1.10
C VAL A 99 4.23 1.93 -1.33
N GLU A 100 5.45 2.35 -1.53
CA GLU A 100 6.56 1.42 -1.63
C GLU A 100 7.18 1.26 -0.26
N ALA A 101 7.58 0.05 0.06
CA ALA A 101 8.19 -0.22 1.34
C ALA A 101 9.13 -1.41 1.23
N TYR A 102 10.07 -1.50 2.14
CA TYR A 102 10.99 -2.61 2.14
C TYR A 102 10.96 -3.30 3.49
N ALA A 103 11.26 -4.57 3.50
CA ALA A 103 11.24 -5.35 4.72
C ALA A 103 12.33 -4.86 5.65
N SER A 104 11.95 -4.65 6.88
CA SER A 104 12.89 -4.14 7.86
C SER A 104 13.69 -5.27 8.51
#